data_4efbe6667ab35a57cfee23f9996828dd
#
_entry.id   4efbe6667ab35a57cfee23f9996828dd
#
_cell.length_a   1.000
_cell.length_b   1.000
_cell.length_c   1.000
_cell.angle_alpha   90.00
_cell.angle_beta   90.00
_cell.angle_gamma   90.00
#
_symmetry.space_group_name_H-M   'P 1'
#
loop_
_entity.id
_entity.type
_entity.pdbx_description
1 polymer ?
#
loop_
_entity_poly.entity_id
_entity_poly.type
_entity_poly.pdbx_seq_one_letter_code
_entity_poly.pdbx_strand_id
1 'polypeptide(L)'
;MLLASMAFCLDARCETISGSDGRITYIGRTLVKSGSVSFDWTGIYLRVRFQGNSLSFKVSDSNKNYYNVWLDSPMSEKADKVIAVHGSDSTIVLFSSEELKARFGKDRKAMRAPHQVIIQKRTEGSQGTTTIHEFSTDGTFLQADAPKDRVIEFIGDSYTCGYGTEASNKERFSPETENQNLTYACESARFFGAEQIVLAHSGMGICRNYNGPLTEDNIVEHYLRTFDKDPDIAWDAHACAVKPDITVIYVGTNDFSRNMQPSERKFVANYISLLEEIKANYGDNHPILCISPKHDFLQVTYIRKAVETCGLANVHFLGLSKIVHNEVSDLGADGHPNYSGHTKIAYTVIPCISTIMGWEMTHSEIK
;
A
#
# COMPACT_ATOMS: atom_id res chain seq x y z
N MET A 1 60.15 -18.36 21.11
CA MET A 1 59.11 -18.27 20.07
C MET A 1 57.90 -17.52 20.66
N LEU A 2 57.83 -16.21 20.44
CA LEU A 2 56.68 -15.39 20.85
C LEU A 2 55.62 -15.45 19.73
N LEU A 3 54.48 -16.03 20.03
CA LEU A 3 53.29 -15.93 19.19
C LEU A 3 52.66 -14.55 19.44
N ALA A 4 52.81 -13.66 18.46
CA ALA A 4 52.05 -12.42 18.43
C ALA A 4 50.59 -12.74 18.03
N SER A 5 49.69 -12.64 18.98
CA SER A 5 48.24 -12.65 18.69
C SER A 5 47.89 -11.32 18.02
N MET A 6 47.67 -11.33 16.71
CA MET A 6 47.02 -10.23 16.03
C MET A 6 45.56 -10.18 16.50
N ALA A 7 45.26 -9.27 17.41
CA ALA A 7 43.91 -8.85 17.68
C ALA A 7 43.42 -8.06 16.46
N PHE A 8 42.56 -8.65 15.64
CA PHE A 8 41.78 -7.91 14.68
C PHE A 8 40.82 -7.02 15.47
N CYS A 9 41.15 -5.75 15.62
CA CYS A 9 40.15 -4.73 15.90
C CYS A 9 39.20 -4.72 14.69
N LEU A 10 38.04 -5.30 14.86
CA LEU A 10 36.91 -5.01 13.98
C LEU A 10 36.53 -3.54 14.24
N ASP A 11 37.03 -2.63 13.41
CA ASP A 11 36.52 -1.28 13.33
C ASP A 11 35.00 -1.39 13.11
N ALA A 12 34.24 -0.84 14.02
CA ALA A 12 32.81 -0.70 13.87
C ALA A 12 32.58 0.20 12.64
N ARG A 13 32.38 -0.41 11.47
CA ARG A 13 32.09 0.32 10.23
C ARG A 13 30.67 0.80 10.31
N CYS A 14 30.50 2.09 10.56
CA CYS A 14 29.22 2.76 10.33
C CYS A 14 29.06 2.93 8.80
N GLU A 15 28.00 2.39 8.24
CA GLU A 15 27.68 2.56 6.81
C GLU A 15 26.43 3.43 6.64
N THR A 16 26.49 4.33 5.67
CA THR A 16 25.36 5.15 5.22
C THR A 16 25.17 4.91 3.73
N ILE A 17 23.91 4.68 3.32
CA ILE A 17 23.53 4.51 1.92
C ILE A 17 22.45 5.53 1.55
N SER A 18 22.42 5.95 0.29
CA SER A 18 21.35 6.82 -0.23
C SER A 18 19.99 6.14 -0.20
N GLY A 19 18.91 6.90 -0.13
CA GLY A 19 17.56 6.36 -0.23
C GLY A 19 17.30 5.58 -1.53
N SER A 20 18.04 5.88 -2.59
CA SER A 20 17.96 5.18 -3.89
C SER A 20 19.01 4.08 -4.09
N ASP A 21 19.70 3.65 -3.02
CA ASP A 21 20.67 2.55 -3.13
C ASP A 21 20.00 1.28 -3.62
N GLY A 22 20.59 0.61 -4.61
CA GLY A 22 20.02 -0.58 -5.26
C GLY A 22 19.82 -1.80 -4.35
N ARG A 23 20.36 -1.76 -3.11
CA ARG A 23 20.13 -2.80 -2.08
C ARG A 23 18.78 -2.65 -1.38
N ILE A 24 18.08 -1.51 -1.54
CA ILE A 24 16.75 -1.26 -1.00
C ILE A 24 15.72 -1.70 -2.02
N THR A 25 14.70 -2.42 -1.59
CA THR A 25 13.57 -2.81 -2.45
C THR A 25 12.35 -1.95 -2.13
N TYR A 26 11.87 -1.20 -3.10
CA TYR A 26 10.63 -0.41 -3.01
C TYR A 26 9.49 -1.09 -3.77
N ILE A 27 8.29 -1.06 -3.20
CA ILE A 27 7.06 -1.54 -3.84
C ILE A 27 6.03 -0.41 -3.86
N GLY A 28 5.56 -0.04 -5.04
CA GLY A 28 4.66 1.07 -5.30
C GLY A 28 5.29 2.14 -6.19
N ARG A 29 4.55 3.23 -6.45
CA ARG A 29 5.01 4.33 -7.30
C ARG A 29 5.94 5.27 -6.56
N THR A 30 7.15 5.43 -7.04
CA THR A 30 8.18 6.26 -6.43
C THR A 30 8.89 7.11 -7.47
N LEU A 31 9.45 8.24 -7.06
CA LEU A 31 10.33 9.09 -7.86
C LEU A 31 11.72 9.12 -7.25
N VAL A 32 12.72 8.74 -8.05
CA VAL A 32 14.14 8.86 -7.68
C VAL A 32 14.68 10.19 -8.19
N LYS A 33 15.22 11.02 -7.29
CA LYS A 33 15.87 12.27 -7.64
C LYS A 33 17.07 12.54 -6.73
N SER A 34 18.24 12.75 -7.30
CA SER A 34 19.47 13.12 -6.57
C SER A 34 19.81 12.20 -5.40
N GLY A 35 19.62 10.88 -5.55
CA GLY A 35 19.91 9.90 -4.52
C GLY A 35 18.80 9.70 -3.48
N SER A 36 17.75 10.52 -3.50
CA SER A 36 16.59 10.37 -2.62
C SER A 36 15.43 9.70 -3.35
N VAL A 37 14.50 9.12 -2.60
CA VAL A 37 13.27 8.50 -3.11
C VAL A 37 12.05 9.16 -2.49
N SER A 38 11.16 9.69 -3.33
CA SER A 38 9.93 10.37 -2.90
C SER A 38 8.69 9.58 -3.32
N PHE A 39 7.65 9.63 -2.50
CA PHE A 39 6.35 8.99 -2.74
C PHE A 39 5.25 9.59 -1.85
N ASP A 40 3.99 9.45 -2.26
CA ASP A 40 2.85 9.88 -1.44
C ASP A 40 1.69 8.87 -1.38
N TRP A 41 1.51 7.99 -2.38
CA TRP A 41 0.45 6.99 -2.35
C TRP A 41 0.44 6.16 -1.06
N THR A 42 -0.74 5.78 -0.61
CA THR A 42 -0.91 4.89 0.54
C THR A 42 -0.36 3.49 0.26
N GLY A 43 0.00 2.75 1.29
CA GLY A 43 0.40 1.34 1.16
C GLY A 43 1.75 1.11 0.51
N ILE A 44 2.46 2.14 0.05
CA ILE A 44 3.85 2.00 -0.42
C ILE A 44 4.72 1.46 0.71
N TYR A 45 5.60 0.53 0.40
CA TYR A 45 6.52 -0.02 1.37
C TYR A 45 7.89 -0.33 0.77
N LEU A 46 8.86 -0.47 1.67
CA LEU A 46 10.24 -0.79 1.31
C LEU A 46 10.82 -1.82 2.26
N ARG A 47 11.86 -2.51 1.78
CA ARG A 47 12.67 -3.45 2.54
C ARG A 47 14.10 -2.95 2.57
N VAL A 48 14.68 -2.92 3.78
CA VAL A 48 16.09 -2.62 4.03
C VAL A 48 16.68 -3.77 4.82
N ARG A 49 17.82 -4.29 4.38
CA ARG A 49 18.54 -5.37 5.07
C ARG A 49 19.89 -4.89 5.56
N PHE A 50 20.20 -5.14 6.82
CA PHE A 50 21.43 -4.71 7.45
C PHE A 50 21.98 -5.76 8.41
N GLN A 51 23.26 -5.67 8.72
CA GLN A 51 23.91 -6.43 9.78
C GLN A 51 24.65 -5.44 10.68
N GLY A 52 24.06 -5.17 11.84
CA GLY A 52 24.52 -4.16 12.79
C GLY A 52 23.65 -4.18 14.04
N ASN A 53 23.90 -3.23 14.97
CA ASN A 53 23.16 -3.13 16.22
C ASN A 53 22.17 -1.95 16.21
N SER A 54 22.10 -1.18 15.13
CA SER A 54 21.18 -0.06 15.00
C SER A 54 20.83 0.19 13.54
N LEU A 55 19.65 0.75 13.31
CA LEU A 55 19.21 1.24 12.01
C LEU A 55 18.47 2.56 12.18
N SER A 56 18.86 3.55 11.42
CA SER A 56 18.16 4.84 11.32
C SER A 56 18.00 5.25 9.86
N PHE A 57 17.09 6.20 9.60
CA PHE A 57 16.96 6.81 8.29
C PHE A 57 16.76 8.32 8.41
N LYS A 58 17.25 9.05 7.42
CA LYS A 58 17.04 10.47 7.24
C LYS A 58 15.88 10.66 6.26
N VAL A 59 14.87 11.37 6.69
CA VAL A 59 13.59 11.48 5.98
C VAL A 59 13.00 12.88 6.15
N SER A 60 12.31 13.35 5.15
CA SER A 60 11.45 14.53 5.22
C SER A 60 10.04 14.19 4.79
N ASP A 61 9.08 14.98 5.28
CA ASP A 61 7.67 14.88 4.90
C ASP A 61 7.06 16.27 4.76
N SER A 62 6.26 16.47 3.72
CA SER A 62 5.63 17.76 3.47
C SER A 62 4.55 18.14 4.50
N ASN A 63 4.05 17.14 5.27
CA ASN A 63 3.09 17.33 6.34
C ASN A 63 3.36 16.30 7.46
N LYS A 64 2.49 15.28 7.67
CA LYS A 64 2.67 14.24 8.68
C LYS A 64 2.07 12.92 8.21
N ASN A 65 2.92 11.92 8.09
CA ASN A 65 2.54 10.57 7.73
C ASN A 65 2.88 9.57 8.82
N TYR A 66 2.19 8.42 8.83
CA TYR A 66 2.43 7.31 9.75
C TYR A 66 2.88 6.07 9.00
N TYR A 67 3.74 5.28 9.64
CA TYR A 67 4.34 4.09 9.06
C TYR A 67 4.28 2.91 10.01
N ASN A 68 3.89 1.76 9.49
CA ASN A 68 4.10 0.47 10.13
C ASN A 68 5.54 0.01 9.89
N VAL A 69 6.17 -0.58 10.90
CA VAL A 69 7.55 -1.09 10.83
C VAL A 69 7.60 -2.50 11.40
N TRP A 70 8.17 -3.43 10.64
CA TRP A 70 8.40 -4.83 11.05
C TRP A 70 9.89 -5.15 10.98
N LEU A 71 10.39 -5.96 11.92
CA LEU A 71 11.76 -6.45 11.99
C LEU A 71 11.78 -7.98 11.95
N ASP A 72 12.42 -8.57 10.95
CA ASP A 72 12.57 -10.01 10.75
C ASP A 72 11.25 -10.80 10.75
N SER A 73 10.19 -10.14 10.34
CA SER A 73 8.85 -10.73 10.24
C SER A 73 8.17 -10.25 8.96
N PRO A 74 7.23 -11.03 8.42
CA PRO A 74 6.42 -10.58 7.29
C PRO A 74 5.55 -9.38 7.71
N MET A 75 5.04 -8.67 6.73
CA MET A 75 4.09 -7.58 6.89
C MET A 75 2.73 -8.15 7.34
N SER A 76 2.63 -8.47 8.65
CA SER A 76 1.42 -9.00 9.29
C SER A 76 0.47 -7.87 9.73
N GLU A 77 -0.69 -8.22 10.30
CA GLU A 77 -1.68 -7.25 10.78
C GLU A 77 -1.10 -6.34 11.88
N LYS A 78 -0.21 -6.89 12.71
CA LYS A 78 0.41 -6.15 13.80
C LYS A 78 1.86 -5.83 13.48
N ALA A 79 2.15 -4.54 13.33
CA ALA A 79 3.53 -4.06 13.23
C ALA A 79 4.28 -4.13 14.58
N ASP A 80 5.60 -4.26 14.53
CA ASP A 80 6.44 -4.17 15.73
C ASP A 80 6.39 -2.78 16.34
N LYS A 81 6.30 -1.74 15.48
CA LYS A 81 6.07 -0.36 15.91
C LYS A 81 5.38 0.47 14.83
N VAL A 82 4.80 1.58 15.26
CA VAL A 82 4.30 2.65 14.39
C VAL A 82 5.17 3.88 14.62
N ILE A 83 5.60 4.51 13.55
CA ILE A 83 6.36 5.77 13.60
C ILE A 83 5.61 6.87 12.88
N ALA A 84 5.78 8.12 13.34
CA ALA A 84 5.33 9.31 12.64
C ALA A 84 6.52 9.99 11.96
N VAL A 85 6.30 10.42 10.72
CA VAL A 85 7.28 11.18 9.93
C VAL A 85 6.68 12.55 9.65
N HIS A 86 7.40 13.61 9.96
CA HIS A 86 6.99 14.99 9.70
C HIS A 86 8.19 15.93 9.60
N GLY A 87 8.00 17.05 8.92
CA GLY A 87 9.00 18.12 8.81
C GLY A 87 10.15 17.79 7.87
N SER A 88 11.13 18.67 7.81
CA SER A 88 12.30 18.55 6.95
C SER A 88 13.49 17.93 7.68
N ASP A 89 14.24 17.06 7.00
CA ASP A 89 15.52 16.52 7.45
C ASP A 89 15.53 15.86 8.85
N SER A 90 14.50 15.10 9.17
CA SER A 90 14.43 14.35 10.42
C SER A 90 15.25 13.07 10.32
N THR A 91 16.08 12.78 11.34
CA THR A 91 16.70 11.46 11.52
C THR A 91 15.88 10.66 12.53
N ILE A 92 15.31 9.56 12.07
CA ILE A 92 14.48 8.68 12.90
C ILE A 92 15.23 7.38 13.14
N VAL A 93 15.41 7.00 14.41
CA VAL A 93 15.95 5.71 14.79
C VAL A 93 14.84 4.65 14.64
N LEU A 94 14.97 3.79 13.64
CA LEU A 94 14.06 2.68 13.41
C LEU A 94 14.25 1.60 14.47
N PHE A 95 15.49 1.21 14.73
CA PHE A 95 15.84 0.30 15.80
C PHE A 95 17.15 0.75 16.46
N SER A 96 17.10 0.97 17.77
CA SER A 96 18.26 1.28 18.58
C SER A 96 18.99 0.01 19.02
N SER A 97 20.24 0.16 19.46
CA SER A 97 21.05 -0.93 20.03
C SER A 97 20.38 -1.55 21.26
N GLU A 98 19.69 -0.76 22.07
CA GLU A 98 18.95 -1.22 23.24
C GLU A 98 17.74 -2.08 22.83
N GLU A 99 16.96 -1.67 21.82
CA GLU A 99 15.82 -2.41 21.31
C GLU A 99 16.24 -3.76 20.73
N LEU A 100 17.30 -3.79 19.89
CA LEU A 100 17.82 -5.03 19.33
C LEU A 100 18.38 -5.97 20.40
N LYS A 101 19.10 -5.42 21.41
CA LYS A 101 19.55 -6.20 22.56
C LYS A 101 18.38 -6.73 23.40
N ALA A 102 17.32 -5.97 23.58
CA ALA A 102 16.13 -6.43 24.30
C ALA A 102 15.46 -7.58 23.56
N ARG A 103 15.38 -7.50 22.22
CA ARG A 103 14.76 -8.53 21.37
C ARG A 103 15.61 -9.80 21.22
N PHE A 104 16.91 -9.66 20.97
CA PHE A 104 17.82 -10.75 20.57
C PHE A 104 18.96 -11.01 21.55
N GLY A 105 19.18 -10.19 22.58
CA GLY A 105 20.39 -10.18 23.39
C GLY A 105 20.71 -11.48 24.12
N LYS A 106 19.73 -12.37 24.28
CA LYS A 106 19.95 -13.72 24.82
C LYS A 106 20.48 -14.70 23.77
N ASP A 107 20.27 -14.41 22.49
CA ASP A 107 20.77 -15.18 21.35
C ASP A 107 21.85 -14.39 20.61
N ARG A 108 23.12 -14.69 20.92
CA ARG A 108 24.27 -14.04 20.27
C ARG A 108 24.34 -14.30 18.76
N LYS A 109 23.73 -15.41 18.28
CA LYS A 109 23.71 -15.74 16.87
C LYS A 109 22.68 -14.85 16.15
N ALA A 110 21.49 -14.71 16.72
CA ALA A 110 20.45 -13.80 16.21
C ALA A 110 20.95 -12.35 16.18
N MET A 111 21.57 -11.85 17.27
CA MET A 111 22.15 -10.50 17.32
C MET A 111 23.20 -10.19 16.23
N ARG A 112 23.88 -11.19 15.71
CA ARG A 112 24.91 -11.05 14.67
C ARG A 112 24.41 -11.42 13.28
N ALA A 113 23.19 -11.92 13.18
CA ALA A 113 22.58 -12.25 11.90
C ALA A 113 22.22 -10.97 11.13
N PRO A 114 22.10 -11.04 9.80
CA PRO A 114 21.45 -9.99 9.05
C PRO A 114 19.97 -9.84 9.48
N HIS A 115 19.53 -8.60 9.63
CA HIS A 115 18.17 -8.23 9.94
C HIS A 115 17.51 -7.57 8.73
N GLN A 116 16.23 -7.82 8.50
CA GLN A 116 15.43 -7.13 7.49
C GLN A 116 14.32 -6.31 8.14
N VAL A 117 14.24 -5.05 7.77
CA VAL A 117 13.15 -4.14 8.16
C VAL A 117 12.24 -3.90 6.98
N ILE A 118 10.92 -3.99 7.22
CA ILE A 118 9.88 -3.53 6.29
C ILE A 118 9.30 -2.25 6.87
N ILE A 119 9.14 -1.22 6.04
CA ILE A 119 8.55 0.07 6.39
C ILE A 119 7.42 0.33 5.41
N GLN A 120 6.18 0.46 5.88
CA GLN A 120 5.00 0.69 5.05
C GLN A 120 4.30 1.98 5.43
N LYS A 121 4.01 2.84 4.45
CA LYS A 121 3.18 4.03 4.61
C LYS A 121 1.73 3.61 4.88
N ARG A 122 1.17 4.05 6.04
CA ARG A 122 -0.20 3.72 6.46
C ARG A 122 -1.23 4.66 5.85
N THR A 123 -0.83 5.93 5.69
CA THR A 123 -1.68 7.08 5.40
C THR A 123 -1.69 7.40 3.91
N GLU A 124 -2.76 8.03 3.45
CA GLU A 124 -2.94 8.41 2.04
C GLU A 124 -2.14 9.67 1.63
N GLY A 125 -2.13 9.99 0.32
CA GLY A 125 -1.38 11.11 -0.25
C GLY A 125 -1.83 12.48 0.25
N SER A 126 -3.09 12.63 0.69
CA SER A 126 -3.60 13.86 1.30
C SER A 126 -2.88 14.24 2.59
N GLN A 127 -2.20 13.29 3.25
CA GLN A 127 -1.41 13.50 4.46
C GLN A 127 0.02 13.94 4.20
N GLY A 128 0.48 14.01 2.95
CA GLY A 128 1.79 14.55 2.57
C GLY A 128 2.64 13.59 1.74
N THR A 129 3.69 14.18 1.17
CA THR A 129 4.72 13.49 0.38
C THR A 129 5.95 13.26 1.23
N THR A 130 6.38 12.00 1.30
CA THR A 130 7.58 11.58 2.02
C THR A 130 8.76 11.48 1.08
N THR A 131 9.94 11.93 1.53
CA THR A 131 11.21 11.75 0.83
C THR A 131 12.23 11.08 1.75
N ILE A 132 12.71 9.91 1.35
CA ILE A 132 13.78 9.19 2.05
C ILE A 132 15.11 9.60 1.44
N HIS A 133 16.01 10.13 2.27
CA HIS A 133 17.31 10.64 1.84
C HIS A 133 18.41 9.58 1.98
N GLU A 134 18.50 8.96 3.15
CA GLU A 134 19.55 7.97 3.44
C GLU A 134 19.15 7.03 4.58
N PHE A 135 19.82 5.87 4.63
CA PHE A 135 19.79 4.96 5.76
C PHE A 135 21.19 4.84 6.36
N SER A 136 21.28 4.68 7.69
CA SER A 136 22.52 4.53 8.42
C SER A 136 22.44 3.39 9.43
N THR A 137 23.53 2.61 9.53
CA THR A 137 23.72 1.52 10.51
C THR A 137 25.11 1.60 11.10
N ASP A 138 25.29 1.08 12.31
CA ASP A 138 26.62 0.86 12.91
C ASP A 138 27.33 -0.41 12.39
N GLY A 139 26.79 -1.00 11.35
CA GLY A 139 27.31 -2.17 10.66
C GLY A 139 27.38 -2.00 9.15
N THR A 140 26.80 -2.93 8.39
CA THR A 140 26.80 -2.94 6.93
C THR A 140 25.40 -3.20 6.38
N PHE A 141 25.10 -2.64 5.19
CA PHE A 141 23.90 -2.95 4.44
C PHE A 141 24.11 -4.14 3.51
N LEU A 142 23.06 -4.93 3.37
CA LEU A 142 23.01 -6.11 2.51
C LEU A 142 21.89 -5.95 1.49
N GLN A 143 21.84 -6.79 0.47
CA GLN A 143 20.74 -6.82 -0.48
C GLN A 143 19.46 -7.24 0.25
N ALA A 144 18.43 -6.40 0.22
CA ALA A 144 17.10 -6.75 0.71
C ALA A 144 16.46 -7.80 -0.19
N ASP A 145 15.44 -8.48 0.34
CA ASP A 145 14.68 -9.47 -0.43
C ASP A 145 14.07 -8.83 -1.68
N ALA A 146 14.17 -9.54 -2.79
CA ALA A 146 13.57 -9.14 -4.06
C ALA A 146 12.03 -9.06 -3.96
N PRO A 147 11.36 -8.36 -4.89
CA PRO A 147 9.92 -8.45 -5.02
C PRO A 147 9.47 -9.90 -5.20
N LYS A 148 8.28 -10.21 -4.67
CA LYS A 148 7.66 -11.53 -4.85
C LYS A 148 7.18 -11.71 -6.29
N ASP A 149 6.95 -12.97 -6.68
CA ASP A 149 6.52 -13.32 -8.04
C ASP A 149 5.07 -12.92 -8.35
N ARG A 150 4.23 -12.78 -7.30
CA ARG A 150 2.83 -12.37 -7.45
C ARG A 150 2.66 -10.92 -7.03
N VAL A 151 1.94 -10.15 -7.83
CA VAL A 151 1.70 -8.73 -7.58
C VAL A 151 0.24 -8.38 -7.87
N ILE A 152 -0.44 -7.72 -6.93
CA ILE A 152 -1.81 -7.24 -7.09
C ILE A 152 -1.80 -5.72 -7.02
N GLU A 153 -2.35 -5.05 -8.04
CA GLU A 153 -2.63 -3.62 -7.98
C GLU A 153 -4.05 -3.40 -7.45
N PHE A 154 -4.21 -2.45 -6.51
CA PHE A 154 -5.50 -2.04 -5.97
C PHE A 154 -5.74 -0.56 -6.26
N ILE A 155 -6.84 -0.26 -6.94
CA ILE A 155 -7.28 1.11 -7.22
C ILE A 155 -8.56 1.36 -6.43
N GLY A 156 -8.62 2.46 -5.65
CA GLY A 156 -9.79 2.68 -4.82
C GLY A 156 -9.91 4.05 -4.17
N ASP A 157 -10.83 4.11 -3.23
CA ASP A 157 -11.13 5.29 -2.42
C ASP A 157 -10.78 5.05 -0.94
N SER A 158 -11.47 5.70 -0.03
CA SER A 158 -11.26 5.63 1.42
C SER A 158 -11.26 4.19 1.98
N TYR A 159 -12.01 3.27 1.37
CA TYR A 159 -12.00 1.86 1.78
C TYR A 159 -10.64 1.20 1.48
N THR A 160 -10.01 1.60 0.41
CA THR A 160 -8.69 1.07 0.02
C THR A 160 -7.55 1.79 0.74
N CYS A 161 -7.73 3.07 1.12
CA CYS A 161 -6.81 3.81 1.98
C CYS A 161 -6.74 3.25 3.41
N GLY A 162 -7.82 2.64 3.92
CA GLY A 162 -7.93 2.23 5.32
C GLY A 162 -8.36 3.37 6.24
N TYR A 163 -9.22 4.26 5.74
CA TYR A 163 -9.77 5.42 6.44
C TYR A 163 -10.40 5.02 7.78
N GLY A 164 -9.78 5.44 8.90
CA GLY A 164 -10.28 5.18 10.23
C GLY A 164 -10.40 3.69 10.61
N THR A 165 -9.62 2.81 10.00
CA THR A 165 -9.69 1.35 10.19
C THR A 165 -9.41 0.94 11.65
N GLU A 166 -8.58 1.69 12.38
CA GLU A 166 -8.26 1.44 13.79
C GLU A 166 -9.15 2.24 14.77
N ALA A 167 -10.05 3.08 14.26
CA ALA A 167 -11.00 3.83 15.07
C ALA A 167 -12.24 2.98 15.41
N SER A 168 -12.96 3.38 16.46
CA SER A 168 -14.31 2.89 16.72
C SER A 168 -15.33 3.61 15.82
N ASN A 169 -16.51 3.02 15.68
CA ASN A 169 -17.62 3.61 14.91
C ASN A 169 -18.21 4.91 15.50
N LYS A 170 -17.72 5.34 16.67
CA LYS A 170 -18.14 6.58 17.34
C LYS A 170 -17.14 7.72 17.13
N GLU A 171 -15.95 7.39 16.61
CA GLU A 171 -14.88 8.35 16.40
C GLU A 171 -14.96 8.96 15.03
N ARG A 172 -14.42 10.16 14.89
CA ARG A 172 -14.14 10.80 13.62
C ARG A 172 -12.79 10.34 13.09
N PHE A 173 -12.60 10.51 11.80
CA PHE A 173 -11.31 10.26 11.17
C PHE A 173 -10.18 11.05 11.82
N SER A 174 -9.05 10.36 11.99
CA SER A 174 -7.75 10.98 12.20
C SER A 174 -6.67 10.19 11.45
N PRO A 175 -5.58 10.84 11.00
CA PRO A 175 -4.49 10.13 10.32
C PRO A 175 -3.84 9.04 11.18
N GLU A 176 -3.92 9.17 12.51
CA GLU A 176 -3.43 8.18 13.48
C GLU A 176 -4.15 6.84 13.36
N THR A 177 -5.45 6.89 13.03
CA THR A 177 -6.32 5.70 12.94
C THR A 177 -6.47 5.16 11.51
N GLU A 178 -5.88 5.82 10.53
CA GLU A 178 -5.78 5.33 9.17
C GLU A 178 -4.71 4.24 9.08
N ASN A 179 -5.06 3.07 8.52
CA ASN A 179 -4.12 1.98 8.39
C ASN A 179 -4.39 1.11 7.16
N GLN A 180 -3.72 1.41 6.06
CA GLN A 180 -3.85 0.66 4.81
C GLN A 180 -3.50 -0.83 4.97
N ASN A 181 -2.59 -1.18 5.89
CA ASN A 181 -2.20 -2.57 6.15
C ASN A 181 -3.37 -3.46 6.64
N LEU A 182 -4.40 -2.84 7.23
CA LEU A 182 -5.58 -3.53 7.76
C LEU A 182 -6.76 -3.54 6.78
N THR A 183 -6.54 -3.21 5.50
CA THR A 183 -7.58 -3.21 4.48
C THR A 183 -7.73 -4.57 3.80
N TYR A 184 -8.87 -4.76 3.14
CA TYR A 184 -9.15 -5.91 2.29
C TYR A 184 -8.05 -6.12 1.22
N ALA A 185 -7.44 -5.03 0.75
CA ALA A 185 -6.39 -5.06 -0.26
C ALA A 185 -5.14 -5.77 0.28
N CYS A 186 -4.61 -5.30 1.41
CA CYS A 186 -3.43 -5.88 2.03
C CYS A 186 -3.68 -7.30 2.51
N GLU A 187 -4.88 -7.58 3.05
CA GLU A 187 -5.26 -8.93 3.48
C GLU A 187 -5.33 -9.91 2.31
N SER A 188 -5.90 -9.49 1.17
CA SER A 188 -5.91 -10.30 -0.05
C SER A 188 -4.49 -10.56 -0.59
N ALA A 189 -3.63 -9.55 -0.58
CA ALA A 189 -2.24 -9.72 -1.00
C ALA A 189 -1.47 -10.69 -0.07
N ARG A 190 -1.63 -10.54 1.26
CA ARG A 190 -1.05 -11.48 2.24
C ARG A 190 -1.52 -12.90 2.02
N PHE A 191 -2.81 -13.10 1.78
CA PHE A 191 -3.39 -14.43 1.54
C PHE A 191 -2.71 -15.18 0.40
N PHE A 192 -2.39 -14.48 -0.69
CA PHE A 192 -1.73 -15.09 -1.85
C PHE A 192 -0.19 -15.03 -1.81
N GLY A 193 0.40 -14.54 -0.72
CA GLY A 193 1.83 -14.28 -0.67
C GLY A 193 2.29 -13.28 -1.74
N ALA A 194 1.42 -12.35 -2.15
CA ALA A 194 1.67 -11.36 -3.20
C ALA A 194 2.26 -10.06 -2.66
N GLU A 195 2.89 -9.27 -3.54
CA GLU A 195 3.10 -7.85 -3.32
C GLU A 195 1.80 -7.08 -3.61
N GLN A 196 1.66 -5.89 -3.01
CA GLN A 196 0.57 -4.97 -3.34
C GLN A 196 1.11 -3.65 -3.88
N ILE A 197 0.45 -3.12 -4.90
CA ILE A 197 0.58 -1.73 -5.36
C ILE A 197 -0.77 -1.08 -5.10
N VAL A 198 -0.80 0.05 -4.38
CA VAL A 198 -2.06 0.68 -3.96
C VAL A 198 -2.14 2.10 -4.49
N LEU A 199 -3.21 2.40 -5.19
CA LEU A 199 -3.52 3.72 -5.76
C LEU A 199 -4.91 4.11 -5.26
N ALA A 200 -4.96 4.81 -4.13
CA ALA A 200 -6.21 5.15 -3.50
C ALA A 200 -6.19 6.53 -2.87
N HIS A 201 -7.33 7.22 -2.92
CA HIS A 201 -7.54 8.53 -2.35
C HIS A 201 -8.95 8.65 -1.77
N SER A 202 -9.06 8.99 -0.50
CA SER A 202 -10.33 9.14 0.20
C SER A 202 -11.21 10.23 -0.40
N GLY A 203 -12.46 9.90 -0.64
CA GLY A 203 -13.41 10.84 -1.23
C GLY A 203 -13.40 10.92 -2.75
N MET A 204 -12.47 10.27 -3.44
CA MET A 204 -12.48 10.27 -4.90
C MET A 204 -13.52 9.32 -5.50
N GLY A 205 -14.06 9.69 -6.64
CA GLY A 205 -14.94 8.88 -7.46
C GLY A 205 -14.42 8.75 -8.88
N ILE A 206 -15.25 8.25 -9.75
CA ILE A 206 -14.95 8.02 -11.17
C ILE A 206 -15.18 9.26 -12.03
N CYS A 207 -16.15 10.08 -11.68
CA CYS A 207 -16.44 11.33 -12.40
C CYS A 207 -16.91 12.45 -11.47
N ARG A 208 -17.01 12.16 -10.18
CA ARG A 208 -17.45 13.09 -9.16
C ARG A 208 -16.88 12.68 -7.80
N ASN A 209 -16.23 13.59 -7.11
CA ASN A 209 -15.70 13.34 -5.78
C ASN A 209 -16.78 13.57 -4.70
N TYR A 210 -16.53 13.08 -3.48
CA TYR A 210 -17.47 13.18 -2.36
C TYR A 210 -17.95 14.62 -2.16
N ASN A 211 -19.27 14.79 -2.21
CA ASN A 211 -19.95 16.07 -2.00
C ASN A 211 -19.56 17.20 -2.99
N GLY A 212 -18.88 16.86 -4.10
CA GLY A 212 -18.45 17.80 -5.15
C GLY A 212 -19.31 17.73 -6.42
N PRO A 213 -19.10 18.64 -7.37
CA PRO A 213 -19.67 18.56 -8.71
C PRO A 213 -18.99 17.48 -9.55
N LEU A 214 -19.42 17.30 -10.80
CA LEU A 214 -18.63 16.56 -11.79
C LEU A 214 -17.26 17.22 -11.95
N THR A 215 -16.21 16.42 -12.02
CA THR A 215 -14.84 16.89 -12.13
C THR A 215 -14.00 15.93 -12.94
N GLU A 216 -12.98 16.45 -13.61
CA GLU A 216 -11.92 15.62 -14.23
C GLU A 216 -10.79 15.31 -13.23
N ASP A 217 -10.66 16.04 -12.12
CA ASP A 217 -9.75 15.71 -11.01
C ASP A 217 -10.37 14.59 -10.15
N ASN A 218 -10.30 13.37 -10.62
CA ASN A 218 -10.89 12.15 -10.07
C ASN A 218 -9.90 10.99 -10.16
N ILE A 219 -10.30 9.79 -9.72
CA ILE A 219 -9.36 8.65 -9.65
C ILE A 219 -8.82 8.23 -11.03
N VAL A 220 -9.56 8.47 -12.10
CA VAL A 220 -9.11 8.13 -13.47
C VAL A 220 -7.89 8.96 -13.85
N GLU A 221 -7.96 10.28 -13.58
CA GLU A 221 -6.85 11.20 -13.80
C GLU A 221 -5.68 10.92 -12.85
N HIS A 222 -5.95 10.67 -11.56
CA HIS A 222 -4.91 10.36 -10.58
C HIS A 222 -4.18 9.04 -10.89
N TYR A 223 -4.86 8.08 -11.53
CA TYR A 223 -4.23 6.83 -11.97
C TYR A 223 -3.04 7.07 -12.91
N LEU A 224 -3.05 8.15 -13.67
CA LEU A 224 -1.97 8.49 -14.61
C LEU A 224 -0.75 9.14 -13.95
N ARG A 225 -0.77 9.40 -12.64
CA ARG A 225 0.25 10.17 -11.90
C ARG A 225 1.24 9.28 -11.15
N THR A 226 2.47 9.74 -11.02
CA THR A 226 3.47 9.15 -10.11
C THR A 226 3.10 9.42 -8.65
N PHE A 227 2.64 10.65 -8.36
CA PHE A 227 2.14 11.08 -7.07
C PHE A 227 0.64 11.33 -7.11
N ASP A 228 -0.04 10.99 -6.03
CA ASP A 228 -1.45 11.31 -5.86
C ASP A 228 -1.72 12.82 -5.96
N LYS A 229 -0.84 13.63 -5.33
CA LYS A 229 -1.05 15.07 -5.19
C LYS A 229 -0.31 15.96 -6.20
N ASP A 230 0.52 15.38 -7.06
CA ASP A 230 1.26 16.13 -8.06
C ASP A 230 0.85 15.72 -9.48
N PRO A 231 0.07 16.54 -10.20
CA PRO A 231 -0.38 16.24 -11.56
C PRO A 231 0.72 16.37 -12.61
N ASP A 232 1.83 17.03 -12.30
CA ASP A 232 2.87 17.38 -13.28
C ASP A 232 3.81 16.19 -13.57
N ILE A 233 3.75 15.13 -12.76
CA ILE A 233 4.62 13.97 -12.90
C ILE A 233 3.80 12.73 -13.29
N ALA A 234 3.76 12.48 -14.60
CA ALA A 234 3.09 11.30 -15.15
C ALA A 234 3.77 10.00 -14.69
N TRP A 235 2.98 8.96 -14.53
CA TRP A 235 3.45 7.60 -14.28
C TRP A 235 3.80 6.88 -15.57
N ASP A 236 4.97 6.26 -15.61
CA ASP A 236 5.39 5.37 -16.70
C ASP A 236 5.38 3.91 -16.22
N ALA A 237 4.28 3.22 -16.51
CA ALA A 237 4.13 1.80 -16.17
C ALA A 237 5.14 0.89 -16.89
N HIS A 238 5.62 1.30 -18.06
CA HIS A 238 6.58 0.50 -18.84
C HIS A 238 7.98 0.55 -18.23
N ALA A 239 8.35 1.64 -17.59
CA ALA A 239 9.62 1.78 -16.87
C ALA A 239 9.62 1.07 -15.51
N CYS A 240 8.45 0.62 -15.01
CA CYS A 240 8.34 0.00 -13.70
C CYS A 240 8.86 -1.44 -13.72
N ALA A 241 9.75 -1.78 -12.77
CA ALA A 241 10.30 -3.13 -12.63
C ALA A 241 9.29 -4.13 -12.03
N VAL A 242 8.38 -3.65 -11.19
CA VAL A 242 7.34 -4.46 -10.54
C VAL A 242 6.02 -4.19 -11.22
N LYS A 243 5.49 -5.17 -11.93
CA LYS A 243 4.22 -5.08 -12.67
C LYS A 243 3.16 -5.96 -12.02
N PRO A 244 1.89 -5.51 -11.94
CA PRO A 244 0.82 -6.32 -11.39
C PRO A 244 0.44 -7.46 -12.35
N ASP A 245 0.07 -8.60 -11.75
CA ASP A 245 -0.54 -9.73 -12.45
C ASP A 245 -2.06 -9.53 -12.62
N ILE A 246 -2.67 -8.78 -11.72
CA ILE A 246 -4.10 -8.45 -11.72
C ILE A 246 -4.32 -7.07 -11.11
N THR A 247 -5.27 -6.31 -11.65
CA THR A 247 -5.75 -5.05 -11.04
C THR A 247 -7.15 -5.25 -10.45
N VAL A 248 -7.32 -4.82 -9.18
CA VAL A 248 -8.59 -4.85 -8.45
C VAL A 248 -9.07 -3.42 -8.24
N ILE A 249 -10.25 -3.09 -8.72
CA ILE A 249 -10.84 -1.74 -8.64
C ILE A 249 -12.01 -1.76 -7.65
N TYR A 250 -11.94 -0.90 -6.62
CA TYR A 250 -13.03 -0.71 -5.67
C TYR A 250 -13.27 0.79 -5.44
N VAL A 251 -14.01 1.41 -6.36
CA VAL A 251 -14.31 2.84 -6.39
C VAL A 251 -15.71 3.08 -6.96
N GLY A 252 -16.30 4.24 -6.68
CA GLY A 252 -17.59 4.66 -7.22
C GLY A 252 -18.62 5.04 -6.15
N THR A 253 -18.31 4.85 -4.85
CA THR A 253 -19.19 5.27 -3.75
C THR A 253 -19.39 6.78 -3.73
N ASN A 254 -18.31 7.53 -3.94
CA ASN A 254 -18.29 8.99 -3.80
C ASN A 254 -19.09 9.70 -4.88
N ASP A 255 -19.24 9.10 -6.07
CA ASP A 255 -20.03 9.61 -7.17
C ASP A 255 -21.50 9.80 -6.81
N PHE A 256 -22.03 9.01 -5.86
CA PHE A 256 -23.44 9.01 -5.45
C PHE A 256 -23.67 9.67 -4.07
N SER A 257 -22.67 10.38 -3.55
CA SER A 257 -22.76 11.05 -2.26
C SER A 257 -23.79 12.19 -2.27
N ARG A 258 -24.47 12.43 -1.12
CA ARG A 258 -25.39 13.56 -0.92
C ARG A 258 -26.56 13.62 -1.91
N ASN A 259 -27.11 12.48 -2.30
CA ASN A 259 -28.24 12.39 -3.24
C ASN A 259 -28.00 13.05 -4.60
N MET A 260 -26.75 13.33 -4.94
CA MET A 260 -26.34 13.70 -6.29
C MET A 260 -25.78 12.46 -6.98
N GLN A 261 -26.05 12.34 -8.26
CA GLN A 261 -25.59 11.20 -9.04
C GLN A 261 -25.18 11.65 -10.44
N PRO A 262 -24.12 11.09 -10.99
CA PRO A 262 -23.79 11.32 -12.40
C PRO A 262 -24.83 10.65 -13.30
N SER A 263 -24.89 11.09 -14.55
CA SER A 263 -25.61 10.31 -15.54
C SER A 263 -24.91 8.97 -15.77
N GLU A 264 -25.69 7.92 -16.02
CA GLU A 264 -25.16 6.60 -16.37
C GLU A 264 -24.11 6.69 -17.48
N ARG A 265 -24.43 7.44 -18.54
CA ARG A 265 -23.52 7.62 -19.69
C ARG A 265 -22.15 8.18 -19.26
N LYS A 266 -22.11 9.21 -18.39
CA LYS A 266 -20.84 9.82 -17.96
C LYS A 266 -20.06 8.87 -17.07
N PHE A 267 -20.71 8.23 -16.10
CA PHE A 267 -20.08 7.30 -15.19
C PHE A 267 -19.51 6.09 -15.94
N VAL A 268 -20.31 5.45 -16.78
CA VAL A 268 -19.90 4.28 -17.57
C VAL A 268 -18.72 4.63 -18.49
N ALA A 269 -18.78 5.78 -19.18
CA ALA A 269 -17.70 6.20 -20.06
C ALA A 269 -16.39 6.43 -19.30
N ASN A 270 -16.40 7.13 -18.17
CA ASN A 270 -15.19 7.35 -17.36
C ASN A 270 -14.67 6.04 -16.74
N TYR A 271 -15.57 5.14 -16.33
CA TYR A 271 -15.14 3.84 -15.80
C TYR A 271 -14.43 3.01 -16.89
N ILE A 272 -14.97 3.01 -18.11
CA ILE A 272 -14.37 2.34 -19.28
C ILE A 272 -13.00 2.96 -19.60
N SER A 273 -12.86 4.30 -19.54
CA SER A 273 -11.56 4.95 -19.74
C SER A 273 -10.50 4.46 -18.75
N LEU A 274 -10.85 4.25 -17.47
CA LEU A 274 -9.92 3.66 -16.51
C LEU A 274 -9.51 2.23 -16.90
N LEU A 275 -10.47 1.42 -17.35
CA LEU A 275 -10.17 0.06 -17.80
C LEU A 275 -9.23 0.06 -19.04
N GLU A 276 -9.46 0.96 -19.99
CA GLU A 276 -8.63 1.14 -21.18
C GLU A 276 -7.20 1.56 -20.82
N GLU A 277 -7.02 2.50 -19.88
CA GLU A 277 -5.69 2.92 -19.40
C GLU A 277 -4.94 1.77 -18.71
N ILE A 278 -5.62 0.95 -17.90
CA ILE A 278 -5.01 -0.23 -17.27
C ILE A 278 -4.54 -1.22 -18.33
N LYS A 279 -5.38 -1.45 -19.37
CA LYS A 279 -5.02 -2.33 -20.48
C LYS A 279 -3.86 -1.77 -21.31
N ALA A 280 -3.82 -0.48 -21.56
CA ALA A 280 -2.71 0.18 -22.25
C ALA A 280 -1.39 0.00 -21.49
N ASN A 281 -1.42 0.04 -20.16
CA ASN A 281 -0.24 -0.13 -19.32
C ASN A 281 0.25 -1.58 -19.22
N TYR A 282 -0.67 -2.55 -19.14
CA TYR A 282 -0.32 -3.94 -18.80
C TYR A 282 -0.68 -4.98 -19.88
N GLY A 283 -1.33 -4.56 -20.95
CA GLY A 283 -1.70 -5.39 -22.11
C GLY A 283 -3.15 -5.86 -22.11
N ASP A 284 -3.65 -6.22 -23.29
CA ASP A 284 -5.07 -6.53 -23.55
C ASP A 284 -5.61 -7.69 -22.68
N ASN A 285 -4.77 -8.65 -22.35
CA ASN A 285 -5.16 -9.83 -21.56
C ASN A 285 -4.99 -9.63 -20.04
N HIS A 286 -4.51 -8.48 -19.58
CA HIS A 286 -4.33 -8.21 -18.15
C HIS A 286 -5.66 -8.34 -17.39
N PRO A 287 -5.76 -9.19 -16.34
CA PRO A 287 -7.01 -9.37 -15.61
C PRO A 287 -7.39 -8.14 -14.80
N ILE A 288 -8.68 -7.78 -14.81
CA ILE A 288 -9.23 -6.70 -14.00
C ILE A 288 -10.44 -7.21 -13.25
N LEU A 289 -10.49 -7.02 -11.92
CA LEU A 289 -11.64 -7.31 -11.08
C LEU A 289 -12.27 -6.00 -10.59
N CYS A 290 -13.48 -5.70 -11.05
CA CYS A 290 -14.24 -4.52 -10.68
C CYS A 290 -15.22 -4.85 -9.56
N ILE A 291 -15.01 -4.26 -8.36
CA ILE A 291 -15.85 -4.46 -7.19
C ILE A 291 -16.84 -3.31 -7.09
N SER A 292 -18.12 -3.63 -6.96
CA SER A 292 -19.13 -2.61 -6.66
C SER A 292 -19.30 -2.44 -5.14
N PRO A 293 -19.49 -1.20 -4.68
CA PRO A 293 -19.89 -0.95 -3.30
C PRO A 293 -21.21 -1.66 -2.93
N LYS A 294 -21.39 -1.93 -1.64
CA LYS A 294 -22.51 -2.73 -1.12
C LYS A 294 -23.87 -2.04 -1.07
N HIS A 295 -23.93 -0.71 -1.22
CA HIS A 295 -25.06 0.07 -0.70
C HIS A 295 -26.03 0.61 -1.72
N ASP A 296 -25.60 0.88 -2.95
CA ASP A 296 -26.43 1.60 -3.90
C ASP A 296 -26.73 0.77 -5.14
N PHE A 297 -28.01 0.65 -5.46
CA PHE A 297 -28.45 -0.09 -6.63
C PHE A 297 -27.90 0.51 -7.94
N LEU A 298 -27.82 1.83 -8.03
CA LEU A 298 -27.33 2.52 -9.24
C LEU A 298 -25.83 2.30 -9.42
N GLN A 299 -25.03 2.37 -8.35
CA GLN A 299 -23.59 2.08 -8.40
C GLN A 299 -23.34 0.67 -8.96
N VAL A 300 -24.02 -0.32 -8.39
CA VAL A 300 -23.93 -1.71 -8.84
C VAL A 300 -24.28 -1.83 -10.32
N THR A 301 -25.38 -1.19 -10.75
CA THR A 301 -25.85 -1.22 -12.13
C THR A 301 -24.86 -0.58 -13.09
N TYR A 302 -24.31 0.59 -12.72
CA TYR A 302 -23.42 1.33 -13.60
C TYR A 302 -22.05 0.67 -13.75
N ILE A 303 -21.46 0.14 -12.66
CA ILE A 303 -20.19 -0.59 -12.72
C ILE A 303 -20.36 -1.88 -13.53
N ARG A 304 -21.43 -2.65 -13.25
CA ARG A 304 -21.75 -3.85 -14.04
C ARG A 304 -21.89 -3.52 -15.52
N LYS A 305 -22.64 -2.46 -15.86
CA LYS A 305 -22.81 -2.03 -17.24
C LYS A 305 -21.48 -1.65 -17.90
N ALA A 306 -20.59 -0.95 -17.18
CA ALA A 306 -19.26 -0.63 -17.70
C ALA A 306 -18.47 -1.91 -18.05
N VAL A 307 -18.48 -2.90 -17.17
CA VAL A 307 -17.82 -4.20 -17.41
C VAL A 307 -18.44 -4.95 -18.58
N GLU A 308 -19.79 -4.99 -18.68
CA GLU A 308 -20.50 -5.72 -19.75
C GLU A 308 -20.37 -5.04 -21.11
N THR A 309 -20.13 -3.73 -21.17
CA THR A 309 -20.12 -2.95 -22.42
C THR A 309 -18.75 -2.42 -22.83
N CYS A 310 -17.69 -2.61 -22.02
CA CYS A 310 -16.35 -2.10 -22.35
C CYS A 310 -15.73 -2.79 -23.59
N GLY A 311 -16.15 -3.99 -23.92
CA GLY A 311 -15.58 -4.75 -25.05
C GLY A 311 -14.14 -5.26 -24.81
N LEU A 312 -13.62 -5.12 -23.59
CA LEU A 312 -12.28 -5.54 -23.20
C LEU A 312 -12.26 -6.99 -22.67
N ALA A 313 -11.23 -7.74 -23.00
CA ALA A 313 -11.05 -9.10 -22.52
C ALA A 313 -10.66 -9.12 -21.03
N ASN A 314 -11.00 -10.20 -20.31
CA ASN A 314 -10.54 -10.45 -18.95
C ASN A 314 -10.92 -9.35 -17.92
N VAL A 315 -12.10 -8.74 -18.08
CA VAL A 315 -12.67 -7.80 -17.13
C VAL A 315 -13.84 -8.46 -16.40
N HIS A 316 -13.77 -8.50 -15.09
CA HIS A 316 -14.69 -9.26 -14.24
C HIS A 316 -15.43 -8.33 -13.26
N PHE A 317 -16.67 -8.66 -12.92
CA PHE A 317 -17.50 -7.90 -11.99
C PHE A 317 -17.79 -8.68 -10.72
N LEU A 318 -17.62 -8.02 -9.55
CA LEU A 318 -18.02 -8.54 -8.24
C LEU A 318 -18.96 -7.53 -7.54
N GLY A 319 -20.18 -7.93 -7.31
CA GLY A 319 -21.13 -7.17 -6.48
C GLY A 319 -21.05 -7.57 -5.01
N LEU A 320 -20.73 -6.64 -4.11
CA LEU A 320 -20.77 -6.91 -2.68
C LEU A 320 -22.20 -6.94 -2.14
N SER A 321 -22.49 -7.90 -1.26
CA SER A 321 -23.78 -8.01 -0.58
C SER A 321 -23.86 -7.06 0.61
N LYS A 322 -25.05 -6.54 0.89
CA LYS A 322 -25.32 -5.71 2.09
C LYS A 322 -25.06 -6.44 3.41
N ILE A 323 -25.08 -7.78 3.41
CA ILE A 323 -24.83 -8.59 4.62
C ILE A 323 -23.33 -8.84 4.91
N VAL A 324 -22.43 -8.31 4.10
CA VAL A 324 -20.99 -8.42 4.35
C VAL A 324 -20.60 -7.80 5.70
N HIS A 325 -21.25 -6.69 6.08
CA HIS A 325 -20.92 -5.98 7.32
C HIS A 325 -22.05 -5.98 8.33
N ASN A 326 -21.70 -6.10 9.60
CA ASN A 326 -22.53 -5.68 10.72
C ASN A 326 -22.24 -4.19 11.02
N GLU A 327 -23.29 -3.36 11.07
CA GLU A 327 -23.14 -1.91 11.24
C GLU A 327 -22.58 -1.47 12.60
N VAL A 328 -22.48 -2.38 13.58
CA VAL A 328 -21.95 -2.07 14.90
C VAL A 328 -20.51 -2.57 15.07
N SER A 329 -20.24 -3.82 14.70
CA SER A 329 -18.95 -4.46 14.97
C SER A 329 -17.91 -4.25 13.87
N ASP A 330 -18.34 -3.92 12.65
CA ASP A 330 -17.48 -3.94 11.47
C ASP A 330 -17.13 -2.55 10.95
N LEU A 331 -17.56 -1.49 11.68
CA LEU A 331 -17.31 -0.12 11.29
C LEU A 331 -16.32 0.58 12.22
N GLY A 332 -15.47 1.39 11.63
CA GLY A 332 -14.57 2.35 12.23
C GLY A 332 -15.06 3.80 12.05
N ALA A 333 -14.12 4.73 11.89
CA ALA A 333 -14.44 6.15 11.80
C ALA A 333 -15.44 6.46 10.67
N ASP A 334 -16.38 7.35 10.96
CA ASP A 334 -17.33 7.91 9.99
C ASP A 334 -18.07 6.86 9.15
N GLY A 335 -18.28 5.65 9.70
CA GLY A 335 -18.99 4.56 9.05
C GLY A 335 -18.19 3.77 8.00
N HIS A 336 -16.88 3.96 7.93
CA HIS A 336 -15.99 3.14 7.12
C HIS A 336 -15.72 1.78 7.77
N PRO A 337 -15.32 0.76 7.01
CA PRO A 337 -14.97 -0.53 7.59
C PRO A 337 -13.78 -0.41 8.56
N ASN A 338 -13.88 -1.04 9.73
CA ASN A 338 -12.73 -1.35 10.57
C ASN A 338 -12.06 -2.65 10.08
N TYR A 339 -11.05 -3.15 10.79
CA TYR A 339 -10.34 -4.38 10.39
C TYR A 339 -11.29 -5.57 10.17
N SER A 340 -12.26 -5.80 11.08
CA SER A 340 -13.27 -6.87 10.91
C SER A 340 -14.09 -6.71 9.63
N GLY A 341 -14.51 -5.47 9.33
CA GLY A 341 -15.22 -5.17 8.10
C GLY A 341 -14.37 -5.42 6.85
N HIS A 342 -13.12 -5.03 6.88
CA HIS A 342 -12.18 -5.28 5.78
C HIS A 342 -11.89 -6.77 5.58
N THR A 343 -11.74 -7.55 6.65
CA THR A 343 -11.56 -9.01 6.59
C THR A 343 -12.73 -9.69 5.86
N LYS A 344 -13.97 -9.25 6.12
CA LYS A 344 -15.15 -9.78 5.42
C LYS A 344 -15.16 -9.44 3.94
N ILE A 345 -14.73 -8.22 3.57
CA ILE A 345 -14.55 -7.84 2.16
C ILE A 345 -13.46 -8.74 1.54
N ALA A 346 -12.31 -8.90 2.19
CA ALA A 346 -11.21 -9.75 1.69
C ALA A 346 -11.68 -11.17 1.43
N TYR A 347 -12.42 -11.79 2.34
CA TYR A 347 -12.97 -13.14 2.17
C TYR A 347 -13.99 -13.26 1.03
N THR A 348 -14.54 -12.15 0.56
CA THR A 348 -15.38 -12.11 -0.63
C THR A 348 -14.54 -11.95 -1.91
N VAL A 349 -13.45 -11.18 -1.83
CA VAL A 349 -12.57 -10.85 -2.96
C VAL A 349 -11.59 -11.98 -3.28
N ILE A 350 -11.00 -12.61 -2.25
CA ILE A 350 -9.99 -13.68 -2.37
C ILE A 350 -10.46 -14.82 -3.28
N PRO A 351 -11.66 -15.42 -3.14
CA PRO A 351 -12.13 -16.47 -4.04
C PRO A 351 -12.22 -16.04 -5.50
N CYS A 352 -12.58 -14.77 -5.74
CA CYS A 352 -12.65 -14.23 -7.11
C CYS A 352 -11.26 -14.11 -7.73
N ILE A 353 -10.28 -13.55 -6.99
CA ILE A 353 -8.88 -13.48 -7.45
C ILE A 353 -8.35 -14.90 -7.72
N SER A 354 -8.58 -15.84 -6.81
CA SER A 354 -8.19 -17.25 -6.99
C SER A 354 -8.71 -17.83 -8.31
N THR A 355 -9.99 -17.62 -8.59
CA THR A 355 -10.64 -18.13 -9.81
C THR A 355 -10.07 -17.47 -11.07
N ILE A 356 -9.89 -16.15 -11.06
CA ILE A 356 -9.39 -15.40 -12.22
C ILE A 356 -7.94 -15.78 -12.53
N MET A 357 -7.11 -15.87 -11.49
CA MET A 357 -5.66 -16.07 -11.64
C MET A 357 -5.23 -17.55 -11.63
N GLY A 358 -6.13 -18.46 -11.25
CA GLY A 358 -5.75 -19.86 -11.00
C GLY A 358 -4.83 -20.01 -9.77
N TRP A 359 -4.81 -19.04 -8.85
CA TRP A 359 -4.01 -19.14 -7.64
C TRP A 359 -4.72 -19.98 -6.58
N GLU A 360 -3.98 -20.89 -5.97
CA GLU A 360 -4.55 -21.79 -4.96
C GLU A 360 -5.02 -21.04 -3.72
N MET A 361 -6.13 -21.52 -3.14
CA MET A 361 -6.71 -21.03 -1.89
C MET A 361 -6.07 -21.67 -0.65
N THR A 362 -4.88 -22.25 -0.77
CA THR A 362 -4.21 -22.91 0.33
C THR A 362 -3.20 -21.96 0.99
N HIS A 363 -3.38 -21.70 2.29
CA HIS A 363 -2.35 -21.06 3.11
C HIS A 363 -1.15 -21.99 3.26
N SER A 364 -0.13 -21.84 2.43
CA SER A 364 1.15 -22.56 2.61
C SER A 364 1.96 -22.09 3.82
N GLU A 365 1.54 -21.01 4.50
CA GLU A 365 2.28 -20.36 5.59
C GLU A 365 1.63 -20.46 6.99
N ILE A 366 0.52 -21.18 7.16
CA ILE A 366 0.05 -21.55 8.49
C ILE A 366 0.71 -22.89 8.89
N LYS A 367 1.94 -22.81 9.33
CA LYS A 367 2.62 -23.85 10.08
C LYS A 367 3.11 -23.31 11.41
#